data_ae30cb7eb2431bad9894dda45c1edf3e
#
_entry.id   ae30cb7eb2431bad9894dda45c1edf3e
#
_cell.length_a   1.000
_cell.length_b   1.000
_cell.length_c   1.000
_cell.angle_alpha   90.00
_cell.angle_beta   90.00
_cell.angle_gamma   90.00
#
_symmetry.space_group_name_H-M   'P 1'
#
loop_
_entity.id
_entity.type
_entity.pdbx_description
1 polymer ?
#
loop_
_entity_poly.entity_id
_entity_poly.type
_entity_poly.pdbx_seq_one_letter_code
_entity_poly.pdbx_strand_id
1 'polypeptide(L)'
;AHGAMCVSFSARCLLSSYMTGRDANRGDCAQPCRWSYSLMEEKRPGQYFDITETDKGTYILNANDLCMAEQLDKMAAAGVDSIKIEGRAKSHYYVAVTANAYRGALDNLKTADGDWKCPEWVTEELNKISHRTYSTGFYFGTPQNAQTYQNAGYIRDYSVAAIVEGYENGCITAVLKNKFLRGQEFDCLEPGKPPFTVSANTLFDGDGNEIEVAPHPMMKLKIPFDRPVKPGAMLRMKY
;
A
#
# COMPACT_ATOMS: atom_id res chain seq x y z
N ALA A 1 -5.23 -2.27 12.73
CA ALA A 1 -5.51 -3.49 11.97
C ALA A 1 -4.63 -3.64 10.73
N HIS A 2 -4.05 -2.55 10.24
CA HIS A 2 -3.21 -2.61 9.04
C HIS A 2 -2.14 -1.51 9.06
N GLY A 3 -0.99 -1.82 8.48
CA GLY A 3 0.10 -0.91 8.19
C GLY A 3 1.35 -1.13 9.01
N ALA A 4 2.29 -0.20 8.87
CA ALA A 4 3.58 -0.25 9.51
C ALA A 4 3.46 -0.25 11.02
N MET A 5 3.99 -1.28 11.68
CA MET A 5 4.08 -1.32 13.14
C MET A 5 5.15 -0.33 13.64
N CYS A 6 4.86 0.38 14.72
CA CYS A 6 5.78 1.28 15.38
C CYS A 6 6.24 0.67 16.72
N VAL A 7 7.53 0.79 17.02
CA VAL A 7 8.12 0.35 18.29
C VAL A 7 7.80 1.31 19.45
N SER A 8 7.20 2.46 19.13
CA SER A 8 6.89 3.51 20.09
C SER A 8 5.40 3.84 20.06
N PHE A 9 4.94 4.55 21.08
CA PHE A 9 3.61 5.14 21.08
C PHE A 9 3.47 6.09 19.88
N SER A 10 2.39 5.96 19.13
CA SER A 10 2.18 6.68 17.87
C SER A 10 2.41 8.18 18.00
N ALA A 11 3.17 8.76 17.09
CA ALA A 11 3.55 10.17 17.03
C ALA A 11 4.39 10.70 18.21
N ARG A 12 4.84 9.84 19.12
CA ARG A 12 5.68 10.25 20.25
C ARG A 12 7.10 9.72 20.22
N CYS A 13 7.50 9.09 19.11
CA CYS A 13 8.85 8.60 18.94
C CYS A 13 9.81 9.76 18.68
N LEU A 14 10.77 9.96 19.58
CA LEU A 14 11.82 10.96 19.43
C LEU A 14 13.05 10.47 18.66
N LEU A 15 13.13 9.16 18.36
CA LEU A 15 14.32 8.56 17.73
C LEU A 15 14.63 9.17 16.37
N SER A 16 13.59 9.44 15.56
CA SER A 16 13.75 10.09 14.26
C SER A 16 14.28 11.51 14.39
N SER A 17 13.67 12.32 15.27
CA SER A 17 14.12 13.69 15.53
C SER A 17 15.57 13.73 16.07
N TYR A 18 15.88 12.82 17.00
CA TYR A 18 17.21 12.74 17.60
C TYR A 18 18.30 12.35 16.57
N MET A 19 18.04 11.34 15.74
CA MET A 19 19.02 10.83 14.79
C MET A 19 19.12 11.63 13.50
N THR A 20 18.05 12.30 13.06
CA THR A 20 17.97 12.92 11.73
C THR A 20 17.41 14.33 11.69
N GLY A 21 16.93 14.87 12.82
CA GLY A 21 16.20 16.14 12.85
C GLY A 21 14.79 16.09 12.26
N ARG A 22 14.30 14.90 11.84
CA ARG A 22 12.99 14.73 11.22
C ARG A 22 11.93 14.29 12.22
N ASP A 23 10.86 15.08 12.31
CA ASP A 23 9.84 14.90 13.34
C ASP A 23 8.78 13.86 12.97
N ALA A 24 8.72 12.77 13.71
CA ALA A 24 7.73 11.72 13.53
C ALA A 24 6.29 12.20 13.75
N ASN A 25 6.07 13.15 14.69
CA ASN A 25 4.76 13.73 14.99
C ASN A 25 4.19 14.59 13.83
N ARG A 26 5.05 15.05 12.94
CA ARG A 26 4.66 15.80 11.72
C ARG A 26 4.49 14.91 10.48
N GLY A 27 4.61 13.59 10.63
CA GLY A 27 4.56 12.64 9.51
C GLY A 27 5.89 12.49 8.77
N ASP A 28 6.97 13.12 9.25
CA ASP A 28 8.30 13.10 8.60
C ASP A 28 9.26 12.10 9.26
N CYS A 29 8.74 10.96 9.71
CA CYS A 29 9.56 9.94 10.34
C CYS A 29 10.54 9.30 9.36
N ALA A 30 11.85 9.38 9.64
CA ALA A 30 12.90 8.72 8.87
C ALA A 30 12.94 7.20 9.08
N GLN A 31 12.13 6.66 9.98
CA GLN A 31 12.05 5.25 10.34
C GLN A 31 13.40 4.64 10.79
N PRO A 32 14.14 5.29 11.69
CA PRO A 32 15.46 4.77 12.11
C PRO A 32 15.36 3.41 12.80
N CYS A 33 14.20 3.08 13.41
CA CYS A 33 13.95 1.74 13.96
C CYS A 33 13.97 0.61 12.89
N ARG A 34 14.14 0.95 11.62
CA ARG A 34 14.15 0.02 10.48
C ARG A 34 15.43 0.08 9.66
N TRP A 35 16.40 0.89 10.11
CA TRP A 35 17.72 0.92 9.50
C TRP A 35 18.51 -0.34 9.82
N SER A 36 19.52 -0.59 9.03
CA SER A 36 20.53 -1.58 9.33
C SER A 36 21.47 -1.02 10.39
N TYR A 37 21.73 -1.78 11.43
CA TYR A 37 22.63 -1.41 12.51
C TYR A 37 23.64 -2.51 12.74
N SER A 38 24.85 -2.11 13.17
CA SER A 38 25.85 -3.02 13.73
C SER A 38 26.04 -2.71 15.21
N LEU A 39 26.15 -3.72 16.04
CA LEU A 39 26.52 -3.58 17.44
C LEU A 39 28.02 -3.47 17.59
N MET A 40 28.46 -2.58 18.47
CA MET A 40 29.83 -2.46 18.89
C MET A 40 29.87 -2.48 20.43
N GLU A 41 30.71 -3.33 20.98
CA GLU A 41 30.91 -3.35 22.42
C GLU A 41 31.89 -2.21 22.77
N GLU A 42 31.55 -1.44 23.84
CA GLU A 42 32.21 -0.19 24.20
C GLU A 42 33.72 -0.38 24.42
N LYS A 43 34.14 -1.51 25.03
CA LYS A 43 35.53 -1.84 25.30
C LYS A 43 36.28 -2.46 24.12
N ARG A 44 35.59 -2.61 22.98
CA ARG A 44 36.15 -3.18 21.75
C ARG A 44 35.85 -2.29 20.56
N PRO A 45 36.34 -1.05 20.53
CA PRO A 45 36.09 -0.12 19.45
C PRO A 45 36.60 -0.68 18.12
N GLY A 46 35.76 -0.57 17.09
CA GLY A 46 36.08 -1.07 15.75
C GLY A 46 35.74 -2.54 15.52
N GLN A 47 35.24 -3.28 16.54
CA GLN A 47 34.68 -4.61 16.36
C GLN A 47 33.15 -4.50 16.30
N TYR A 48 32.57 -4.92 15.17
CA TYR A 48 31.12 -4.94 14.97
C TYR A 48 30.61 -6.36 15.11
N PHE A 49 29.53 -6.53 15.84
CA PHE A 49 28.90 -7.82 16.06
C PHE A 49 27.57 -7.83 15.32
N ASP A 50 27.42 -8.76 14.41
CA ASP A 50 26.19 -8.96 13.67
C ASP A 50 25.15 -9.63 14.57
N ILE A 51 23.93 -9.12 14.58
CA ILE A 51 22.82 -9.70 15.35
C ILE A 51 22.10 -10.76 14.51
N THR A 52 22.07 -10.60 13.20
CA THR A 52 21.55 -11.59 12.24
C THR A 52 22.25 -11.40 10.91
N GLU A 53 22.92 -12.41 10.42
CA GLU A 53 23.59 -12.36 9.13
C GLU A 53 22.61 -12.60 7.98
N THR A 54 22.58 -11.64 7.08
CA THR A 54 22.18 -11.84 5.68
C THR A 54 23.20 -11.16 4.80
N ASP A 55 23.26 -11.49 3.53
CA ASP A 55 24.17 -10.85 2.55
C ASP A 55 23.99 -9.32 2.44
N LYS A 56 23.04 -8.73 3.13
CA LYS A 56 22.64 -7.32 3.07
C LYS A 56 22.74 -6.57 4.41
N GLY A 57 23.28 -7.18 5.46
CA GLY A 57 23.45 -6.56 6.79
C GLY A 57 22.42 -6.97 7.83
N THR A 58 22.52 -6.38 9.02
CA THR A 58 21.74 -6.74 10.20
C THR A 58 20.59 -5.80 10.44
N TYR A 59 19.41 -6.33 10.63
CA TYR A 59 18.20 -5.58 10.95
C TYR A 59 17.73 -5.90 12.36
N ILE A 60 17.87 -4.96 13.30
CA ILE A 60 17.50 -5.17 14.69
C ILE A 60 16.00 -5.04 14.91
N LEU A 61 15.32 -4.18 14.15
CA LEU A 61 13.92 -3.77 14.40
C LEU A 61 13.07 -3.73 13.13
N ASN A 62 13.40 -4.52 12.13
CA ASN A 62 12.66 -4.53 10.85
C ASN A 62 11.37 -5.34 10.94
N ALA A 63 10.41 -4.85 11.71
CA ALA A 63 9.12 -5.49 11.87
C ALA A 63 8.37 -5.58 10.54
N ASN A 64 7.69 -6.72 10.32
CA ASN A 64 6.72 -6.91 9.25
C ASN A 64 5.58 -5.89 9.38
N ASP A 65 4.91 -5.59 8.28
CA ASP A 65 3.71 -4.76 8.32
C ASP A 65 2.54 -5.59 8.89
N LEU A 66 1.70 -4.97 9.72
CA LEU A 66 0.51 -5.62 10.25
C LEU A 66 -0.56 -5.74 9.17
N CYS A 67 -1.19 -6.91 9.05
CA CYS A 67 -2.38 -7.10 8.23
C CYS A 67 -3.34 -8.06 8.94
N MET A 68 -4.52 -7.55 9.30
CA MET A 68 -5.58 -8.29 9.99
C MET A 68 -6.83 -8.50 9.11
N ALA A 69 -6.71 -8.32 7.81
CA ALA A 69 -7.85 -8.42 6.89
C ALA A 69 -8.54 -9.79 6.95
N GLU A 70 -7.77 -10.87 7.05
CA GLU A 70 -8.27 -12.23 7.15
C GLU A 70 -8.77 -12.62 8.55
N GLN A 71 -8.68 -11.72 9.53
CA GLN A 71 -9.01 -11.96 10.93
C GLN A 71 -10.09 -11.00 11.45
N LEU A 72 -10.83 -10.35 10.54
CA LEU A 72 -11.85 -9.36 10.90
C LEU A 72 -13.03 -9.98 11.66
N ASP A 73 -13.36 -11.22 11.37
CA ASP A 73 -14.35 -12.03 12.11
C ASP A 73 -13.97 -12.17 13.59
N LYS A 74 -12.71 -12.52 13.86
CA LYS A 74 -12.18 -12.67 15.23
C LYS A 74 -12.12 -11.34 15.96
N MET A 75 -11.77 -10.26 15.24
CA MET A 75 -11.79 -8.91 15.82
C MET A 75 -13.21 -8.48 16.18
N ALA A 76 -14.18 -8.72 15.32
CA ALA A 76 -15.58 -8.44 15.59
C ALA A 76 -16.12 -9.27 16.76
N ALA A 77 -15.81 -10.58 16.79
CA ALA A 77 -16.19 -11.47 17.89
C ALA A 77 -15.55 -11.08 19.23
N ALA A 78 -14.37 -10.48 19.21
CA ALA A 78 -13.72 -9.91 20.39
C ALA A 78 -14.28 -8.55 20.84
N GLY A 79 -15.30 -8.01 20.18
CA GLY A 79 -15.96 -6.75 20.54
C GLY A 79 -15.21 -5.51 20.06
N VAL A 80 -14.41 -5.60 19.00
CA VAL A 80 -13.74 -4.43 18.42
C VAL A 80 -14.74 -3.62 17.59
N ASP A 81 -15.04 -2.39 18.02
CA ASP A 81 -15.99 -1.49 17.35
C ASP A 81 -15.35 -0.70 16.20
N SER A 82 -14.05 -0.47 16.25
CA SER A 82 -13.34 0.36 15.27
C SER A 82 -11.94 -0.16 15.00
N ILE A 83 -11.54 -0.12 13.73
CA ILE A 83 -10.19 -0.49 13.29
C ILE A 83 -9.45 0.71 12.76
N LYS A 84 -8.16 0.79 13.09
CA LYS A 84 -7.26 1.83 12.57
C LYS A 84 -6.39 1.27 11.46
N ILE A 85 -6.30 2.01 10.36
CA ILE A 85 -5.35 1.77 9.27
C ILE A 85 -4.24 2.82 9.38
N GLU A 86 -2.98 2.39 9.44
CA GLU A 86 -1.84 3.29 9.43
C GLU A 86 -1.34 3.51 8.01
N GLY A 87 -1.39 4.75 7.56
CA GLY A 87 -0.98 5.14 6.22
C GLY A 87 -0.45 6.58 6.14
N ARG A 88 -0.12 7.21 7.28
CA ARG A 88 0.27 8.63 7.34
C ARG A 88 1.48 8.98 6.46
N ALA A 89 2.47 8.10 6.41
CA ALA A 89 3.66 8.26 5.58
C ALA A 89 3.55 7.53 4.22
N LYS A 90 2.35 7.13 3.83
CA LYS A 90 2.08 6.40 2.60
C LYS A 90 1.42 7.28 1.55
N SER A 91 1.39 6.81 0.28
CA SER A 91 0.75 7.51 -0.83
C SER A 91 -0.78 7.48 -0.73
N HIS A 92 -1.46 8.38 -1.45
CA HIS A 92 -2.91 8.34 -1.62
C HIS A 92 -3.40 7.00 -2.20
N TYR A 93 -2.62 6.40 -3.11
CA TYR A 93 -2.88 5.08 -3.66
C TYR A 93 -2.94 4.00 -2.57
N TYR A 94 -1.97 3.98 -1.67
CA TYR A 94 -1.97 3.06 -0.53
C TYR A 94 -3.25 3.21 0.32
N VAL A 95 -3.61 4.45 0.65
CA VAL A 95 -4.78 4.72 1.50
C VAL A 95 -6.06 4.29 0.78
N ALA A 96 -6.20 4.61 -0.51
CA ALA A 96 -7.38 4.26 -1.30
C ALA A 96 -7.57 2.73 -1.38
N VAL A 97 -6.52 2.00 -1.75
CA VAL A 97 -6.57 0.54 -1.86
C VAL A 97 -6.86 -0.10 -0.50
N THR A 98 -6.16 0.30 0.55
CA THR A 98 -6.33 -0.29 1.87
C THR A 98 -7.74 -0.03 2.41
N ALA A 99 -8.24 1.20 2.30
CA ALA A 99 -9.58 1.54 2.75
C ALA A 99 -10.66 0.76 1.95
N ASN A 100 -10.50 0.64 0.63
CA ASN A 100 -11.40 -0.12 -0.22
C ASN A 100 -11.41 -1.61 0.13
N ALA A 101 -10.25 -2.21 0.29
CA ALA A 101 -10.10 -3.62 0.64
C ALA A 101 -10.74 -3.94 2.00
N TYR A 102 -10.43 -3.15 3.03
CA TYR A 102 -11.03 -3.34 4.36
C TYR A 102 -12.53 -3.05 4.38
N ARG A 103 -13.00 -2.05 3.61
CA ARG A 103 -14.44 -1.78 3.50
C ARG A 103 -15.15 -2.96 2.86
N GLY A 104 -14.62 -3.49 1.76
CA GLY A 104 -15.19 -4.65 1.07
C GLY A 104 -15.19 -5.91 1.94
N ALA A 105 -14.12 -6.15 2.70
CA ALA A 105 -14.05 -7.27 3.64
C ALA A 105 -15.10 -7.14 4.76
N LEU A 106 -15.26 -5.94 5.34
CA LEU A 106 -16.26 -5.68 6.40
C LEU A 106 -17.69 -5.80 5.88
N ASP A 107 -17.98 -5.32 4.66
CA ASP A 107 -19.31 -5.45 4.07
C ASP A 107 -19.65 -6.92 3.77
N ASN A 108 -18.66 -7.69 3.30
CA ASN A 108 -18.80 -9.13 3.11
C ASN A 108 -19.01 -9.86 4.44
N LEU A 109 -18.21 -9.55 5.47
CA LEU A 109 -18.36 -10.13 6.82
C LEU A 109 -19.75 -9.88 7.39
N LYS A 110 -20.29 -8.68 7.20
CA LYS A 110 -21.62 -8.29 7.71
C LYS A 110 -22.76 -9.12 7.11
N THR A 111 -22.59 -9.64 5.90
CA THR A 111 -23.59 -10.42 5.17
C THR A 111 -23.32 -11.92 5.14
N ALA A 112 -22.21 -12.36 5.76
CA ALA A 112 -21.84 -13.77 5.78
C ALA A 112 -22.69 -14.55 6.77
N ASP A 113 -23.08 -15.76 6.34
CA ASP A 113 -23.71 -16.78 7.16
C ASP A 113 -22.67 -17.90 7.46
N GLY A 114 -22.40 -18.14 8.75
CA GLY A 114 -21.47 -19.19 9.18
C GLY A 114 -20.01 -18.76 9.19
N ASP A 115 -19.12 -19.70 8.90
CA ASP A 115 -17.67 -19.49 8.93
C ASP A 115 -17.24 -18.51 7.83
N TRP A 116 -16.88 -17.31 8.24
CA TRP A 116 -16.44 -16.27 7.31
C TRP A 116 -15.02 -16.50 6.80
N LYS A 117 -14.83 -16.24 5.53
CA LYS A 117 -13.50 -16.14 4.89
C LYS A 117 -13.35 -14.80 4.20
N CYS A 118 -12.21 -14.19 4.38
CA CYS A 118 -11.87 -12.95 3.67
C CYS A 118 -11.95 -13.17 2.16
N PRO A 119 -12.66 -12.33 1.41
CA PRO A 119 -12.68 -12.43 -0.05
C PRO A 119 -11.28 -12.34 -0.65
N GLU A 120 -10.96 -13.21 -1.60
CA GLU A 120 -9.62 -13.33 -2.19
C GLU A 120 -9.12 -12.01 -2.80
N TRP A 121 -9.99 -11.28 -3.49
CA TRP A 121 -9.64 -9.98 -4.07
C TRP A 121 -9.12 -8.97 -3.03
N VAL A 122 -9.55 -9.07 -1.76
CA VAL A 122 -9.09 -8.19 -0.67
C VAL A 122 -7.61 -8.41 -0.39
N THR A 123 -7.20 -9.67 -0.25
CA THR A 123 -5.80 -10.03 0.00
C THR A 123 -4.92 -9.74 -1.22
N GLU A 124 -5.42 -9.98 -2.42
CA GLU A 124 -4.74 -9.60 -3.67
C GLU A 124 -4.48 -8.10 -3.74
N GLU A 125 -5.50 -7.26 -3.43
CA GLU A 125 -5.36 -5.81 -3.45
C GLU A 125 -4.35 -5.31 -2.41
N LEU A 126 -4.35 -5.87 -1.21
CA LEU A 126 -3.39 -5.51 -0.18
C LEU A 126 -1.95 -5.89 -0.55
N ASN A 127 -1.75 -6.88 -1.42
CA ASN A 127 -0.44 -7.22 -1.97
C ASN A 127 0.01 -6.30 -3.12
N LYS A 128 -0.87 -5.47 -3.68
CA LYS A 128 -0.55 -4.54 -4.77
C LYS A 128 -0.14 -3.14 -4.30
N ILE A 129 -0.14 -2.88 -3.02
CA ILE A 129 0.33 -1.61 -2.42
C ILE A 129 1.78 -1.72 -1.94
N SER A 130 2.39 -0.59 -1.60
CA SER A 130 3.74 -0.58 -1.03
C SER A 130 3.74 -1.10 0.40
N HIS A 131 4.16 -2.33 0.60
CA HIS A 131 4.16 -3.01 1.89
C HIS A 131 5.46 -3.80 2.12
N ARG A 132 5.70 -4.19 3.37
CA ARG A 132 6.63 -5.26 3.75
C ARG A 132 5.86 -6.58 3.86
N THR A 133 6.57 -7.67 4.08
CA THR A 133 5.92 -8.94 4.43
C THR A 133 4.87 -8.69 5.52
N TYR A 134 3.69 -9.27 5.36
CA TYR A 134 2.62 -9.12 6.33
C TYR A 134 2.74 -10.11 7.47
N SER A 135 2.26 -9.69 8.64
CA SER A 135 2.08 -10.54 9.82
C SER A 135 0.84 -10.11 10.61
N THR A 136 0.39 -10.96 11.50
CA THR A 136 -0.67 -10.62 12.45
C THR A 136 -0.12 -9.96 13.72
N GLY A 137 1.17 -9.61 13.76
CA GLY A 137 1.81 -9.05 14.95
C GLY A 137 1.69 -10.01 16.14
N PHE A 138 1.35 -9.49 17.31
CA PHE A 138 1.23 -10.24 18.55
C PHE A 138 -0.20 -10.75 18.86
N TYR A 139 -1.14 -10.61 17.93
CA TYR A 139 -2.55 -10.96 18.18
C TYR A 139 -2.79 -12.44 18.48
N PHE A 140 -1.94 -13.33 17.96
CA PHE A 140 -2.04 -14.78 18.16
C PHE A 140 -0.82 -15.36 18.90
N GLY A 141 -0.19 -14.57 19.75
CA GLY A 141 1.03 -14.94 20.48
C GLY A 141 2.29 -14.32 19.90
N THR A 142 3.44 -14.79 20.35
CA THR A 142 4.73 -14.27 19.84
C THR A 142 4.95 -14.74 18.41
N PRO A 143 5.05 -13.84 17.43
CA PRO A 143 5.24 -14.24 16.04
C PRO A 143 6.63 -14.82 15.82
N GLN A 144 6.70 -16.01 15.22
CA GLN A 144 7.99 -16.68 14.94
C GLN A 144 8.78 -15.97 13.83
N ASN A 145 8.10 -15.25 12.93
CA ASN A 145 8.70 -14.51 11.80
C ASN A 145 8.26 -13.05 11.84
N ALA A 146 8.48 -12.36 12.97
CA ALA A 146 8.06 -10.97 13.15
C ALA A 146 8.88 -9.96 12.35
N GLN A 147 10.03 -10.37 11.81
CA GLN A 147 10.98 -9.50 11.13
C GLN A 147 11.38 -10.11 9.79
N THR A 148 11.52 -9.24 8.80
CA THR A 148 12.00 -9.65 7.46
C THR A 148 13.46 -9.25 7.31
N TYR A 149 14.34 -10.25 7.21
CA TYR A 149 15.78 -10.05 7.05
C TYR A 149 16.22 -10.11 5.58
N GLN A 150 15.49 -10.83 4.75
CA GLN A 150 15.88 -11.11 3.36
C GLN A 150 15.66 -9.96 2.39
N ASN A 151 14.68 -9.08 2.66
CA ASN A 151 14.39 -7.91 1.85
C ASN A 151 14.12 -6.71 2.75
N ALA A 152 15.09 -5.85 2.95
CA ALA A 152 14.97 -4.59 3.71
C ALA A 152 14.02 -3.58 3.05
N GLY A 153 13.57 -3.85 1.83
CA GLY A 153 12.78 -2.96 1.01
C GLY A 153 11.27 -3.21 1.09
N TYR A 154 10.54 -2.19 0.70
CA TYR A 154 9.12 -2.32 0.37
C TYR A 154 8.95 -3.04 -0.95
N ILE A 155 8.00 -3.96 -1.01
CA ILE A 155 7.47 -4.52 -2.27
C ILE A 155 6.67 -3.41 -2.95
N ARG A 156 6.94 -3.12 -4.22
CA ARG A 156 6.30 -2.05 -4.99
C ARG A 156 6.21 -2.46 -6.45
N ASP A 157 5.20 -3.23 -6.79
CA ASP A 157 5.07 -3.78 -8.14
C ASP A 157 4.07 -3.00 -9.00
N TYR A 158 3.36 -2.03 -8.42
CA TYR A 158 2.29 -1.29 -9.08
C TYR A 158 2.44 0.22 -8.94
N SER A 159 2.02 0.93 -10.00
CA SER A 159 1.95 2.39 -10.02
C SER A 159 0.60 2.88 -10.53
N VAL A 160 0.22 4.11 -10.14
CA VAL A 160 -0.95 4.77 -10.68
C VAL A 160 -0.60 5.38 -12.02
N ALA A 161 -1.23 4.92 -13.10
CA ALA A 161 -1.07 5.45 -14.43
C ALA A 161 -1.83 6.78 -14.60
N ALA A 162 -3.11 6.81 -14.19
CA ALA A 162 -3.95 7.99 -14.31
C ALA A 162 -5.03 8.04 -13.23
N ILE A 163 -5.58 9.23 -12.99
CA ILE A 163 -6.74 9.47 -12.14
C ILE A 163 -7.91 9.89 -13.04
N VAL A 164 -9.04 9.22 -12.90
CA VAL A 164 -10.27 9.53 -13.65
C VAL A 164 -10.87 10.83 -13.15
N GLU A 165 -11.13 11.76 -14.06
CA GLU A 165 -11.87 13.01 -13.81
C GLU A 165 -13.37 12.83 -14.06
N GLY A 166 -13.74 11.96 -15.01
CA GLY A 166 -15.14 11.72 -15.37
C GLY A 166 -15.29 10.68 -16.49
N TYR A 167 -16.52 10.59 -16.96
CA TYR A 167 -16.90 9.75 -18.09
C TYR A 167 -17.88 10.51 -18.98
N GLU A 168 -17.48 10.79 -20.24
CA GLU A 168 -18.25 11.59 -21.17
C GLU A 168 -18.17 11.00 -22.59
N ASN A 169 -19.30 10.96 -23.29
CA ASN A 169 -19.37 10.52 -24.69
C ASN A 169 -18.70 9.16 -24.97
N GLY A 170 -18.88 8.20 -24.06
CA GLY A 170 -18.28 6.87 -24.22
C GLY A 170 -16.79 6.80 -23.90
N CYS A 171 -16.23 7.82 -23.27
CA CYS A 171 -14.81 7.86 -22.90
C CYS A 171 -14.61 8.17 -21.42
N ILE A 172 -13.67 7.49 -20.81
CA ILE A 172 -13.06 7.89 -19.52
C ILE A 172 -12.23 9.14 -19.81
N THR A 173 -12.46 10.22 -19.07
CA THR A 173 -11.57 11.38 -19.01
C THR A 173 -10.67 11.26 -17.80
N ALA A 174 -9.36 11.41 -17.97
CA ALA A 174 -8.39 11.16 -16.91
C ALA A 174 -7.19 12.10 -16.98
N VAL A 175 -6.51 12.25 -15.84
CA VAL A 175 -5.23 12.98 -15.74
C VAL A 175 -4.11 11.98 -15.52
N LEU A 176 -3.12 12.02 -16.39
CA LEU A 176 -1.94 11.19 -16.37
C LEU A 176 -1.10 11.43 -15.10
N LYS A 177 -0.61 10.37 -14.50
CA LYS A 177 0.35 10.39 -13.39
C LYS A 177 1.68 9.77 -13.77
N ASN A 178 1.66 8.67 -14.51
CA ASN A 178 2.85 7.99 -15.00
C ASN A 178 2.67 7.65 -16.48
N LYS A 179 3.77 7.72 -17.22
CA LYS A 179 3.83 7.39 -18.64
C LYS A 179 3.28 6.01 -18.93
N PHE A 180 2.46 5.88 -19.96
CA PHE A 180 2.04 4.61 -20.52
C PHE A 180 1.84 4.67 -22.03
N LEU A 181 1.65 3.51 -22.64
CA LEU A 181 1.47 3.34 -24.07
C LEU A 181 0.04 2.92 -24.39
N ARG A 182 -0.41 3.24 -25.60
CA ARG A 182 -1.59 2.64 -26.19
C ARG A 182 -1.49 1.10 -26.15
N GLY A 183 -2.63 0.44 -25.95
CA GLY A 183 -2.72 -1.00 -25.81
C GLY A 183 -2.44 -1.56 -24.43
N GLN A 184 -2.01 -0.71 -23.47
CA GLN A 184 -1.83 -1.16 -22.09
C GLN A 184 -3.15 -1.39 -21.37
N GLU A 185 -3.12 -2.35 -20.46
CA GLU A 185 -4.24 -2.67 -19.56
C GLU A 185 -3.98 -2.13 -18.16
N PHE A 186 -5.05 -1.73 -17.51
CA PHE A 186 -5.06 -1.17 -16.17
C PHE A 186 -6.08 -1.86 -15.30
N ASP A 187 -5.75 -2.03 -14.03
CA ASP A 187 -6.77 -2.22 -13.01
C ASP A 187 -7.41 -0.86 -12.70
N CYS A 188 -8.72 -0.75 -12.87
CA CYS A 188 -9.48 0.41 -12.45
C CYS A 188 -10.06 0.20 -11.05
N LEU A 189 -9.65 1.06 -10.10
CA LEU A 189 -10.10 1.03 -8.72
C LEU A 189 -11.21 2.04 -8.52
N GLU A 190 -12.42 1.55 -8.25
CA GLU A 190 -13.55 2.35 -7.78
C GLU A 190 -13.85 2.07 -6.31
N PRO A 191 -14.31 3.05 -5.52
CA PRO A 191 -14.71 2.81 -4.14
C PRO A 191 -15.82 1.77 -4.00
N GLY A 192 -15.67 0.85 -3.04
CA GLY A 192 -16.66 -0.15 -2.67
C GLY A 192 -16.78 -1.35 -3.60
N LYS A 193 -15.84 -1.55 -4.51
CA LYS A 193 -15.87 -2.64 -5.49
C LYS A 193 -14.50 -3.30 -5.67
N PRO A 194 -14.46 -4.59 -6.07
CA PRO A 194 -13.27 -5.18 -6.65
C PRO A 194 -12.81 -4.39 -7.89
N PRO A 195 -11.51 -4.33 -8.17
CA PRO A 195 -11.01 -3.72 -9.39
C PRO A 195 -11.52 -4.44 -10.64
N PHE A 196 -11.56 -3.72 -11.75
CA PHE A 196 -11.87 -4.26 -13.06
C PHE A 196 -10.88 -3.73 -14.10
N THR A 197 -10.74 -4.45 -15.22
CA THR A 197 -9.79 -4.09 -16.27
C THR A 197 -10.33 -3.00 -17.17
N VAL A 198 -9.46 -2.03 -17.49
CA VAL A 198 -9.64 -1.02 -18.53
C VAL A 198 -8.46 -1.14 -19.49
N SER A 199 -8.74 -1.36 -20.78
CA SER A 199 -7.73 -1.45 -21.83
C SER A 199 -7.69 -0.18 -22.67
N ALA A 200 -6.53 0.48 -22.77
CA ALA A 200 -6.34 1.68 -23.58
C ALA A 200 -6.06 1.34 -25.04
N ASN A 201 -6.91 0.52 -25.68
CA ASN A 201 -6.75 0.11 -27.07
C ASN A 201 -6.73 1.29 -28.05
N THR A 202 -7.44 2.36 -27.70
CA THR A 202 -7.38 3.67 -28.35
C THR A 202 -7.13 4.70 -27.26
N LEU A 203 -6.28 5.67 -27.54
CA LEU A 203 -5.88 6.70 -26.60
C LEU A 203 -5.91 8.05 -27.29
N PHE A 204 -6.57 9.02 -26.66
CA PHE A 204 -6.61 10.39 -27.15
C PHE A 204 -6.01 11.36 -26.12
N ASP A 205 -5.43 12.43 -26.60
CA ASP A 205 -5.06 13.58 -25.78
C ASP A 205 -6.28 14.43 -25.37
N GLY A 206 -6.05 15.50 -24.60
CA GLY A 206 -7.09 16.43 -24.16
C GLY A 206 -7.83 17.10 -25.32
N ASP A 207 -7.17 17.33 -26.43
CA ASP A 207 -7.70 18.00 -27.62
C ASP A 207 -8.45 17.03 -28.54
N GLY A 208 -8.35 15.72 -28.29
CA GLY A 208 -9.03 14.68 -29.06
C GLY A 208 -8.20 14.10 -30.20
N ASN A 209 -6.90 14.38 -30.25
CA ASN A 209 -6.00 13.74 -31.19
C ASN A 209 -5.62 12.35 -30.70
N GLU A 210 -5.63 11.37 -31.59
CA GLU A 210 -5.19 10.00 -31.29
C GLU A 210 -3.66 9.99 -31.07
N ILE A 211 -3.23 9.31 -29.98
CA ILE A 211 -1.82 9.24 -29.61
C ILE A 211 -1.40 7.81 -29.27
N GLU A 212 -0.14 7.48 -29.51
CA GLU A 212 0.44 6.16 -29.16
C GLU A 212 1.05 6.15 -27.75
N VAL A 213 1.38 7.31 -27.21
CA VAL A 213 2.07 7.46 -25.93
C VAL A 213 1.45 8.58 -25.13
N ALA A 214 1.21 8.35 -23.85
CA ALA A 214 0.91 9.38 -22.86
C ALA A 214 2.21 9.69 -22.07
N PRO A 215 2.99 10.72 -22.47
CA PRO A 215 4.36 10.85 -21.99
C PRO A 215 4.52 11.69 -20.71
N HIS A 216 3.63 12.67 -20.45
CA HIS A 216 3.89 13.71 -19.45
C HIS A 216 2.84 13.71 -18.34
N PRO A 217 3.25 13.69 -17.06
CA PRO A 217 2.35 13.88 -15.94
C PRO A 217 1.45 15.11 -16.12
N MET A 218 0.24 15.05 -15.60
CA MET A 218 -0.82 16.06 -15.68
C MET A 218 -1.45 16.24 -17.07
N MET A 219 -1.03 15.50 -18.09
CA MET A 219 -1.68 15.47 -19.40
C MET A 219 -3.11 14.93 -19.24
N LYS A 220 -4.07 15.60 -19.91
CA LYS A 220 -5.44 15.13 -20.00
C LYS A 220 -5.55 14.06 -21.08
N LEU A 221 -6.32 13.01 -20.79
CA LEU A 221 -6.47 11.86 -21.64
C LEU A 221 -7.94 11.50 -21.79
N LYS A 222 -8.28 10.90 -22.94
CA LYS A 222 -9.57 10.24 -23.14
C LYS A 222 -9.32 8.79 -23.57
N ILE A 223 -9.96 7.86 -22.89
CA ILE A 223 -9.86 6.40 -23.16
C ILE A 223 -11.27 5.89 -23.42
N PRO A 224 -11.60 5.44 -24.64
CA PRO A 224 -12.88 4.82 -24.93
C PRO A 224 -13.14 3.64 -24.00
N PHE A 225 -14.31 3.60 -23.41
CA PHE A 225 -14.71 2.52 -22.52
C PHE A 225 -16.25 2.35 -22.57
N ASP A 226 -16.71 1.16 -22.38
CA ASP A 226 -18.11 0.77 -22.62
C ASP A 226 -19.09 1.09 -21.48
N ARG A 227 -18.54 1.51 -20.32
CA ARG A 227 -19.34 1.84 -19.13
C ARG A 227 -18.81 3.05 -18.37
N PRO A 228 -19.69 3.78 -17.66
CA PRO A 228 -19.27 4.88 -16.81
C PRO A 228 -18.30 4.45 -15.72
N VAL A 229 -17.28 5.28 -15.50
CA VAL A 229 -16.31 5.17 -14.42
C VAL A 229 -16.42 6.42 -13.56
N LYS A 230 -16.40 6.22 -12.23
CA LYS A 230 -16.59 7.32 -11.28
C LYS A 230 -15.37 8.25 -11.24
N PRO A 231 -15.58 9.58 -11.11
CA PRO A 231 -14.50 10.52 -10.82
C PRO A 231 -13.73 10.10 -9.57
N GLY A 232 -12.41 10.27 -9.59
CA GLY A 232 -11.52 9.85 -8.52
C GLY A 232 -11.07 8.38 -8.59
N ALA A 233 -11.64 7.58 -9.50
CA ALA A 233 -11.13 6.24 -9.76
C ALA A 233 -9.68 6.28 -10.21
N MET A 234 -8.91 5.25 -9.85
CA MET A 234 -7.48 5.16 -10.17
C MET A 234 -7.26 4.05 -11.20
N LEU A 235 -6.63 4.41 -12.31
CA LEU A 235 -6.09 3.44 -13.26
C LEU A 235 -4.67 3.11 -12.81
N ARG A 236 -4.41 1.86 -12.48
CA ARG A 236 -3.08 1.41 -12.08
C ARG A 236 -2.56 0.33 -13.00
N MET A 237 -1.25 0.25 -13.12
CA MET A 237 -0.54 -0.75 -13.90
C MET A 237 0.56 -1.42 -13.08
N LYS A 238 0.93 -2.62 -13.46
CA LYS A 238 2.14 -3.30 -12.97
C LYS A 238 3.37 -2.67 -13.65
N TYR A 239 4.49 -2.58 -12.90
CA TYR A 239 5.78 -2.13 -13.46
C TYR A 239 6.36 -3.14 -14.45
#